data_dd471181fe0f097c23fe0c07ab365291
#
_entry.id   dd471181fe0f097c23fe0c07ab365291
#
_cell.length_a   1.000
_cell.length_b   1.000
_cell.length_c   1.000
_cell.angle_alpha   90.00
_cell.angle_beta   90.00
_cell.angle_gamma   90.00
#
_symmetry.space_group_name_H-M   'P 1'
#
loop_
_entity.id
_entity.type
_entity.pdbx_description
1 polymer ?
#
loop_
_entity_poly.entity_id
_entity_poly.type
_entity_poly.pdbx_seq_one_letter_code
_entity_poly.pdbx_strand_id
1 'polypeptide(L)'
;HLASWDRLFPDGVSARETLKGLLAQMDGVKCFTDTEVRSINRLEKSYNVILSNGITVLADAVLVASGFDLFKAEKKEEYGYGIYDHVVTNADLEAWFNAGPDSDTRIDKPKRIGFVHCVGSRDEKSGCRSCSKVCCATAVKQACEMKQAFPDAQVYCFYMDLRMFGRHYEDLYLSAQKDYSVRFIRGRVAEVSENVDGSLLVKAEDTVAGKPLKVTLDLLVLMAGM
;
A
#
# COMPACT_ATOMS: atom_id res chain seq x y z
N HIS A 1 6.15 -15.88 -3.89
CA HIS A 1 5.06 -15.07 -4.45
C HIS A 1 5.53 -13.63 -4.57
N LEU A 2 5.96 -13.22 -5.76
CA LEU A 2 6.00 -11.80 -6.07
C LEU A 2 4.55 -11.36 -6.20
N ALA A 3 4.14 -10.39 -5.42
CA ALA A 3 2.82 -9.83 -5.53
C ALA A 3 2.61 -9.36 -6.99
N SER A 4 1.61 -9.93 -7.65
CA SER A 4 1.32 -9.61 -9.05
C SER A 4 0.83 -8.17 -9.23
N TRP A 5 0.53 -7.51 -8.12
CA TRP A 5 0.00 -6.16 -8.05
C TRP A 5 1.09 -5.08 -7.85
N ASP A 6 2.36 -5.47 -7.72
CA ASP A 6 3.43 -4.53 -7.48
C ASP A 6 3.94 -3.93 -8.81
N ARG A 7 3.84 -2.62 -8.96
CA ARG A 7 4.28 -1.86 -10.12
C ARG A 7 5.31 -0.81 -9.73
N LEU A 8 6.28 -0.59 -10.58
CA LEU A 8 7.30 0.44 -10.39
C LEU A 8 6.76 1.80 -10.86
N PHE A 9 6.95 2.82 -10.04
CA PHE A 9 6.61 4.21 -10.39
C PHE A 9 7.90 4.92 -10.88
N PRO A 10 7.86 5.82 -11.89
CA PRO A 10 6.66 6.27 -12.62
C PRO A 10 6.24 5.39 -13.81
N ASP A 11 7.04 4.40 -14.20
CA ASP A 11 6.95 3.74 -15.50
C ASP A 11 5.81 2.71 -15.58
N GLY A 12 5.18 2.35 -14.46
CA GLY A 12 4.10 1.37 -14.40
C GLY A 12 4.53 -0.07 -14.76
N VAL A 13 5.85 -0.31 -14.86
CA VAL A 13 6.38 -1.64 -15.20
C VAL A 13 6.15 -2.60 -14.04
N SER A 14 5.72 -3.82 -14.36
CA SER A 14 5.54 -4.87 -13.37
C SER A 14 6.87 -5.20 -12.67
N ALA A 15 6.90 -5.08 -11.34
CA ALA A 15 8.05 -5.47 -10.52
C ALA A 15 8.40 -6.94 -10.74
N ARG A 16 7.40 -7.79 -10.99
CA ARG A 16 7.57 -9.21 -11.31
C ARG A 16 8.36 -9.41 -12.60
N GLU A 17 8.05 -8.67 -13.67
CA GLU A 17 8.75 -8.79 -14.94
C GLU A 17 10.18 -8.27 -14.85
N THR A 18 10.37 -7.14 -14.18
CA THR A 18 11.70 -6.60 -13.91
C THR A 18 12.57 -7.61 -13.15
N LEU A 19 12.02 -8.26 -12.13
CA LEU A 19 12.74 -9.24 -11.34
C LEU A 19 13.02 -10.52 -12.11
N LYS A 20 12.10 -10.98 -12.96
CA LYS A 20 12.36 -12.10 -13.88
C LYS A 20 13.52 -11.80 -14.84
N GLY A 21 13.54 -10.59 -15.40
CA GLY A 21 14.63 -10.13 -16.24
C GLY A 21 15.99 -10.10 -15.52
N LEU A 22 16.01 -9.63 -14.26
CA LEU A 22 17.22 -9.64 -13.43
C LEU A 22 17.68 -11.08 -13.13
N LEU A 23 16.76 -11.97 -12.74
CA LEU A 23 17.07 -13.38 -12.46
C LEU A 23 17.62 -14.10 -13.68
N ALA A 24 17.11 -13.80 -14.88
CA ALA A 24 17.60 -14.39 -16.12
C ALA A 24 19.04 -13.98 -16.46
N GLN A 25 19.54 -12.88 -15.90
CA GLN A 25 20.91 -12.38 -16.08
C GLN A 25 21.88 -12.85 -14.98
N MET A 26 21.38 -13.54 -13.94
CA MET A 26 22.17 -13.99 -12.81
C MET A 26 22.59 -15.45 -12.99
N ASP A 27 23.85 -15.68 -13.34
CA ASP A 27 24.44 -17.02 -13.37
C ASP A 27 24.59 -17.58 -11.95
N GLY A 28 24.29 -18.88 -11.81
CA GLY A 28 24.46 -19.61 -10.55
C GLY A 28 23.34 -19.50 -9.54
N VAL A 29 22.24 -18.78 -9.84
CA VAL A 29 21.05 -18.75 -8.98
C VAL A 29 20.12 -19.90 -9.31
N LYS A 30 19.79 -20.74 -8.31
CA LYS A 30 18.78 -21.80 -8.44
C LYS A 30 17.45 -21.32 -7.89
N CYS A 31 16.42 -21.28 -8.75
CA CYS A 31 15.05 -20.98 -8.36
C CYS A 31 14.23 -22.26 -8.22
N PHE A 32 13.53 -22.41 -7.12
CA PHE A 32 12.56 -23.48 -6.87
C PHE A 32 11.16 -22.84 -6.87
N THR A 33 10.43 -23.00 -7.96
CA THR A 33 9.03 -22.56 -8.08
C THR A 33 8.10 -23.62 -7.49
N ASP A 34 6.91 -23.20 -7.05
CA ASP A 34 5.90 -24.06 -6.44
C ASP A 34 6.43 -24.93 -5.30
N THR A 35 7.37 -24.37 -4.56
CA THR A 35 8.12 -25.06 -3.52
C THR A 35 8.11 -24.23 -2.22
N GLU A 36 7.74 -24.85 -1.12
CA GLU A 36 7.72 -24.25 0.20
C GLU A 36 8.91 -24.72 1.04
N VAL A 37 9.34 -23.90 1.98
CA VAL A 37 10.31 -24.30 3.01
C VAL A 37 9.56 -25.04 4.11
N ARG A 38 9.86 -26.32 4.31
CA ARG A 38 9.27 -27.15 5.39
C ARG A 38 9.92 -26.92 6.73
N SER A 39 11.25 -26.85 6.73
CA SER A 39 12.00 -26.59 7.97
C SER A 39 13.35 -25.93 7.70
N ILE A 40 13.82 -25.18 8.67
CA ILE A 40 15.15 -24.59 8.71
C ILE A 40 15.79 -25.03 10.01
N ASN A 41 16.80 -25.86 9.93
CA ASN A 41 17.52 -26.38 11.09
C ASN A 41 18.90 -25.74 11.14
N ARG A 42 19.23 -25.07 12.25
CA ARG A 42 20.54 -24.47 12.46
C ARG A 42 21.57 -25.56 12.77
N LEU A 43 22.68 -25.52 12.08
CA LEU A 43 23.91 -26.26 12.38
C LEU A 43 24.91 -25.30 13.03
N GLU A 44 26.11 -25.75 13.35
CA GLU A 44 27.11 -24.92 14.03
C GLU A 44 27.48 -23.65 13.21
N LYS A 45 27.68 -23.79 11.90
CA LYS A 45 28.10 -22.69 11.00
C LYS A 45 27.23 -22.52 9.76
N SER A 46 26.12 -23.24 9.69
CA SER A 46 25.27 -23.24 8.48
C SER A 46 23.83 -23.57 8.86
N TYR A 47 22.97 -23.65 7.87
CA TYR A 47 21.55 -24.01 7.99
C TYR A 47 21.23 -25.14 7.04
N ASN A 48 20.50 -26.13 7.54
CA ASN A 48 19.92 -27.19 6.73
C ASN A 48 18.47 -26.83 6.41
N VAL A 49 18.17 -26.48 5.16
CA VAL A 49 16.85 -26.04 4.70
C VAL A 49 16.20 -27.19 3.93
N ILE A 50 15.06 -27.68 4.43
CA ILE A 50 14.30 -28.76 3.79
C ILE A 50 13.13 -28.18 3.04
N LEU A 51 13.04 -28.49 1.75
CA LEU A 51 12.00 -28.02 0.85
C LEU A 51 10.85 -29.04 0.72
N SER A 52 9.67 -28.58 0.31
CA SER A 52 8.47 -29.40 0.16
C SER A 52 8.61 -30.50 -0.91
N ASN A 53 9.48 -30.29 -1.90
CA ASN A 53 9.80 -31.25 -2.95
C ASN A 53 10.85 -32.31 -2.52
N GLY A 54 11.25 -32.33 -1.25
CA GLY A 54 12.21 -33.28 -0.68
C GLY A 54 13.69 -32.88 -0.85
N ILE A 55 13.98 -31.77 -1.54
CA ILE A 55 15.35 -31.27 -1.65
C ILE A 55 15.80 -30.68 -0.34
N THR A 56 17.03 -30.96 0.02
CA THR A 56 17.71 -30.37 1.17
C THR A 56 18.83 -29.45 0.66
N VAL A 57 18.83 -28.21 1.14
CA VAL A 57 19.83 -27.20 0.79
C VAL A 57 20.65 -26.85 2.02
N LEU A 58 21.96 -26.98 1.92
CA LEU A 58 22.89 -26.45 2.94
C LEU A 58 23.19 -24.98 2.59
N ALA A 59 22.95 -24.07 3.52
CA ALA A 59 23.13 -22.63 3.31
C ALA A 59 23.94 -22.03 4.45
N ASP A 60 24.84 -21.11 4.14
CA ASP A 60 25.63 -20.36 5.14
C ASP A 60 24.77 -19.29 5.82
N ALA A 61 23.75 -18.76 5.10
CA ALA A 61 22.78 -17.82 5.61
C ALA A 61 21.40 -18.05 4.97
N VAL A 62 20.35 -17.67 5.69
CA VAL A 62 18.97 -17.70 5.19
C VAL A 62 18.37 -16.30 5.30
N LEU A 63 17.95 -15.74 4.16
CA LEU A 63 17.20 -14.49 4.11
C LEU A 63 15.71 -14.79 3.97
N VAL A 64 14.93 -14.39 4.97
CA VAL A 64 13.47 -14.52 4.93
C VAL A 64 12.86 -13.30 4.25
N ALA A 65 12.23 -13.51 3.10
CA ALA A 65 11.54 -12.49 2.32
C ALA A 65 10.15 -12.99 1.88
N SER A 66 9.37 -13.45 2.85
CA SER A 66 8.07 -14.11 2.64
C SER A 66 6.91 -13.15 2.35
N GLY A 67 7.15 -11.83 2.37
CA GLY A 67 6.10 -10.83 2.28
C GLY A 67 5.35 -10.64 3.60
N PHE A 68 4.14 -10.12 3.52
CA PHE A 68 3.29 -9.81 4.67
C PHE A 68 1.81 -9.87 4.29
N ASP A 69 0.95 -10.02 5.28
CA ASP A 69 -0.48 -9.89 5.14
C ASP A 69 -0.91 -8.47 5.48
N LEU A 70 -1.82 -7.90 4.70
CA LEU A 70 -2.39 -6.60 4.99
C LEU A 70 -3.37 -6.69 6.15
N PHE A 71 -3.42 -5.62 6.93
CA PHE A 71 -4.43 -5.46 7.95
C PHE A 71 -5.84 -5.55 7.35
N LYS A 72 -6.72 -6.28 8.00
CA LYS A 72 -8.14 -6.41 7.59
C LYS A 72 -8.87 -5.11 7.87
N ALA A 73 -9.12 -4.31 6.83
CA ALA A 73 -9.68 -2.96 6.92
C ALA A 73 -11.10 -2.94 7.52
N GLU A 74 -11.85 -4.06 7.41
CA GLU A 74 -13.18 -4.24 8.00
C GLU A 74 -13.18 -4.06 9.53
N LYS A 75 -12.04 -4.28 10.18
CA LYS A 75 -11.89 -4.07 11.63
C LYS A 75 -11.88 -2.59 12.04
N LYS A 76 -11.82 -1.68 11.06
CA LYS A 76 -11.90 -0.24 11.25
C LYS A 76 -13.23 0.27 10.73
N GLU A 77 -14.30 -0.08 11.45
CA GLU A 77 -15.70 0.22 11.08
C GLU A 77 -15.92 1.71 10.85
N GLU A 78 -15.18 2.58 11.57
CA GLU A 78 -15.24 4.02 11.43
C GLU A 78 -14.87 4.55 10.04
N TYR A 79 -14.26 3.72 9.19
CA TYR A 79 -13.88 4.08 7.81
C TYR A 79 -14.83 3.49 6.76
N GLY A 80 -15.71 2.54 7.12
CA GLY A 80 -16.77 2.04 6.26
C GLY A 80 -16.34 1.09 5.13
N TYR A 81 -15.14 0.48 5.21
CA TYR A 81 -14.72 -0.52 4.23
C TYR A 81 -15.64 -1.75 4.25
N GLY A 82 -16.14 -2.17 3.07
CA GLY A 82 -17.12 -3.25 2.94
C GLY A 82 -18.56 -2.83 3.27
N ILE A 83 -18.78 -1.55 3.64
CA ILE A 83 -20.10 -0.96 3.92
C ILE A 83 -20.43 0.10 2.85
N TYR A 84 -19.48 1.00 2.56
CA TYR A 84 -19.64 2.04 1.55
C TYR A 84 -18.93 1.64 0.27
N ASP A 85 -19.60 1.76 -0.88
CA ASP A 85 -19.09 1.30 -2.17
C ASP A 85 -17.79 2.00 -2.59
N HIS A 86 -17.62 3.27 -2.24
CA HIS A 86 -16.45 4.06 -2.65
C HIS A 86 -15.30 4.07 -1.63
N VAL A 87 -15.27 3.10 -0.72
CA VAL A 87 -14.15 2.87 0.20
C VAL A 87 -13.38 1.63 -0.22
N VAL A 88 -12.12 1.79 -0.60
CA VAL A 88 -11.23 0.72 -1.07
C VAL A 88 -9.95 0.68 -0.25
N THR A 89 -9.21 -0.42 -0.32
CA THR A 89 -7.86 -0.52 0.25
C THR A 89 -6.78 -0.17 -0.79
N ASN A 90 -5.56 0.05 -0.32
CA ASN A 90 -4.38 0.17 -1.20
C ASN A 90 -4.18 -1.06 -2.08
N ALA A 91 -4.57 -2.25 -1.63
CA ALA A 91 -4.49 -3.48 -2.41
C ALA A 91 -5.57 -3.53 -3.51
N ASP A 92 -6.82 -3.14 -3.19
CA ASP A 92 -7.89 -3.02 -4.18
C ASP A 92 -7.48 -2.03 -5.29
N LEU A 93 -6.95 -0.87 -4.89
CA LEU A 93 -6.50 0.13 -5.84
C LEU A 93 -5.35 -0.37 -6.72
N GLU A 94 -4.38 -1.09 -6.16
CA GLU A 94 -3.29 -1.68 -6.94
C GLU A 94 -3.78 -2.77 -7.89
N ALA A 95 -4.78 -3.57 -7.47
CA ALA A 95 -5.43 -4.55 -8.35
C ALA A 95 -6.14 -3.86 -9.53
N TRP A 96 -6.83 -2.74 -9.27
CA TRP A 96 -7.48 -1.93 -10.30
C TRP A 96 -6.47 -1.39 -11.32
N PHE A 97 -5.34 -0.83 -10.86
CA PHE A 97 -4.28 -0.38 -11.77
C PHE A 97 -3.73 -1.50 -12.66
N ASN A 98 -3.60 -2.72 -12.13
CA ASN A 98 -3.10 -3.85 -12.91
C ASN A 98 -4.13 -4.42 -13.90
N ALA A 99 -5.41 -4.43 -13.54
CA ALA A 99 -6.47 -5.03 -14.33
C ALA A 99 -7.14 -4.04 -15.32
N GLY A 100 -6.95 -2.73 -15.10
CA GLY A 100 -7.50 -1.66 -15.91
C GLY A 100 -8.77 -1.02 -15.34
N PRO A 101 -9.19 0.13 -15.91
CA PRO A 101 -10.19 1.02 -15.33
C PRO A 101 -11.60 0.41 -15.17
N ASP A 102 -11.94 -0.60 -15.94
CA ASP A 102 -13.25 -1.26 -15.88
C ASP A 102 -13.30 -2.45 -14.91
N SER A 103 -12.19 -2.73 -14.21
CA SER A 103 -12.07 -3.91 -13.35
C SER A 103 -12.75 -3.76 -11.98
N ASP A 104 -12.98 -2.54 -11.51
CA ASP A 104 -13.63 -2.27 -10.22
C ASP A 104 -14.51 -1.03 -10.33
N THR A 105 -15.83 -1.24 -10.30
CA THR A 105 -16.85 -0.18 -10.44
C THR A 105 -16.87 0.80 -9.27
N ARG A 106 -16.23 0.46 -8.14
CA ARG A 106 -16.08 1.37 -6.99
C ARG A 106 -15.17 2.56 -7.33
N ILE A 107 -14.34 2.44 -8.39
CA ILE A 107 -13.39 3.44 -8.84
C ILE A 107 -13.86 4.01 -10.20
N ASP A 108 -14.98 4.74 -10.18
CA ASP A 108 -15.52 5.36 -11.40
C ASP A 108 -15.29 6.86 -11.41
N LYS A 109 -14.30 7.31 -12.17
CA LYS A 109 -13.95 8.71 -12.50
C LYS A 109 -14.04 9.67 -11.30
N PRO A 110 -13.42 9.35 -10.17
CA PRO A 110 -13.52 10.16 -8.96
C PRO A 110 -12.87 11.53 -9.18
N LYS A 111 -13.57 12.59 -8.74
CA LYS A 111 -13.07 13.98 -8.78
C LYS A 111 -12.34 14.39 -7.51
N ARG A 112 -12.63 13.72 -6.39
CA ARG A 112 -12.05 14.01 -5.09
C ARG A 112 -11.66 12.68 -4.43
N ILE A 113 -10.39 12.49 -4.21
CA ILE A 113 -9.81 11.21 -3.75
C ILE A 113 -9.08 11.46 -2.44
N GLY A 114 -9.31 10.64 -1.45
CA GLY A 114 -8.61 10.68 -0.17
C GLY A 114 -7.81 9.42 0.12
N PHE A 115 -6.62 9.56 0.67
CA PHE A 115 -5.79 8.48 1.17
C PHE A 115 -5.66 8.58 2.68
N VAL A 116 -6.11 7.57 3.42
CA VAL A 116 -6.00 7.52 4.89
C VAL A 116 -4.80 6.66 5.26
N HIS A 117 -3.77 7.27 5.82
CA HIS A 117 -2.57 6.57 6.24
C HIS A 117 -2.74 5.81 7.56
N CYS A 118 -1.88 4.81 7.80
CA CYS A 118 -1.79 4.06 9.05
C CYS A 118 -3.04 3.28 9.45
N VAL A 119 -3.84 2.81 8.50
CA VAL A 119 -5.01 1.97 8.81
C VAL A 119 -4.54 0.62 9.37
N GLY A 120 -4.88 0.33 10.63
CA GLY A 120 -4.43 -0.84 11.36
C GLY A 120 -2.98 -0.80 11.88
N SER A 121 -2.25 0.30 11.66
CA SER A 121 -0.90 0.51 12.19
C SER A 121 -0.86 1.73 13.11
N ARG A 122 0.06 1.75 14.10
CA ARG A 122 0.18 2.83 15.08
C ARG A 122 -1.15 3.08 15.82
N ASP A 123 -1.87 2.01 16.07
CA ASP A 123 -3.20 2.02 16.63
C ASP A 123 -3.35 0.93 17.70
N GLU A 124 -3.53 1.34 18.95
CA GLU A 124 -3.69 0.42 20.08
C GLU A 124 -4.96 -0.41 19.98
N LYS A 125 -6.05 0.17 19.44
CA LYS A 125 -7.33 -0.54 19.25
C LYS A 125 -7.19 -1.70 18.26
N SER A 126 -6.30 -1.56 17.27
CA SER A 126 -5.99 -2.61 16.30
C SER A 126 -4.96 -3.62 16.81
N GLY A 127 -4.41 -3.41 18.02
CA GLY A 127 -3.35 -4.26 18.58
C GLY A 127 -1.96 -4.01 17.98
N CYS A 128 -1.81 -3.10 17.04
CA CYS A 128 -0.54 -2.78 16.39
C CYS A 128 -0.08 -1.35 16.70
N ARG A 129 0.88 -1.22 17.62
CA ARG A 129 1.50 0.06 17.98
C ARG A 129 2.60 0.48 17.02
N SER A 130 3.10 -0.46 16.24
CA SER A 130 4.24 -0.25 15.34
C SER A 130 3.82 0.40 14.02
N CYS A 131 4.79 1.03 13.34
CA CYS A 131 4.62 1.51 11.97
C CYS A 131 4.95 0.39 10.99
N SER A 132 4.10 0.17 10.01
CA SER A 132 4.32 -0.79 8.92
C SER A 132 5.45 -0.38 7.96
N LYS A 133 5.91 0.87 8.02
CA LYS A 133 7.00 1.47 7.21
C LYS A 133 6.77 1.55 5.70
N VAL A 134 5.78 0.87 5.15
CA VAL A 134 5.50 0.80 3.71
C VAL A 134 4.38 1.73 3.25
N CYS A 135 3.36 1.97 4.11
CA CYS A 135 2.13 2.67 3.69
C CYS A 135 2.37 4.09 3.21
N CYS A 136 3.32 4.86 3.77
CA CYS A 136 3.55 6.24 3.34
C CYS A 136 4.08 6.32 1.91
N ALA A 137 5.08 5.50 1.56
CA ALA A 137 5.62 5.47 0.21
C ALA A 137 4.59 4.95 -0.80
N THR A 138 3.84 3.91 -0.43
CA THR A 138 2.75 3.37 -1.26
C THR A 138 1.64 4.40 -1.48
N ALA A 139 1.22 5.13 -0.43
CA ALA A 139 0.19 6.15 -0.54
C ALA A 139 0.61 7.28 -1.49
N VAL A 140 1.84 7.79 -1.35
CA VAL A 140 2.33 8.87 -2.21
C VAL A 140 2.46 8.40 -3.66
N LYS A 141 2.97 7.18 -3.90
CA LYS A 141 3.01 6.55 -5.22
C LYS A 141 1.61 6.48 -5.83
N GLN A 142 0.66 5.84 -5.15
CA GLN A 142 -0.71 5.65 -5.65
C GLN A 142 -1.45 6.99 -5.83
N ALA A 143 -1.19 7.99 -4.99
CA ALA A 143 -1.75 9.32 -5.15
C ALA A 143 -1.26 9.99 -6.45
N CYS A 144 0.02 9.86 -6.80
CA CYS A 144 0.56 10.33 -8.08
C CYS A 144 -0.05 9.56 -9.26
N GLU A 145 -0.18 8.25 -9.16
CA GLU A 145 -0.79 7.40 -10.20
C GLU A 145 -2.27 7.74 -10.42
N MET A 146 -3.02 8.01 -9.35
CA MET A 146 -4.40 8.50 -9.45
C MET A 146 -4.47 9.87 -10.14
N LYS A 147 -3.50 10.74 -9.91
CA LYS A 147 -3.40 12.02 -10.65
C LYS A 147 -3.03 11.83 -12.11
N GLN A 148 -2.27 10.79 -12.46
CA GLN A 148 -2.02 10.45 -13.86
C GLN A 148 -3.28 9.90 -14.54
N ALA A 149 -4.04 9.03 -13.85
CA ALA A 149 -5.28 8.46 -14.36
C ALA A 149 -6.42 9.50 -14.45
N PHE A 150 -6.47 10.41 -13.48
CA PHE A 150 -7.50 11.45 -13.35
C PHE A 150 -6.86 12.83 -13.11
N PRO A 151 -6.34 13.50 -14.15
CA PRO A 151 -5.57 14.74 -14.00
C PRO A 151 -6.32 15.87 -13.29
N ASP A 152 -7.63 15.97 -13.48
CA ASP A 152 -8.48 17.00 -12.88
C ASP A 152 -8.92 16.67 -11.44
N ALA A 153 -8.67 15.45 -10.95
CA ALA A 153 -9.05 15.05 -9.60
C ALA A 153 -8.24 15.81 -8.54
N GLN A 154 -8.91 16.16 -7.44
CA GLN A 154 -8.26 16.66 -6.23
C GLN A 154 -7.88 15.46 -5.36
N VAL A 155 -6.60 15.34 -5.02
CA VAL A 155 -6.09 14.23 -4.24
C VAL A 155 -5.57 14.71 -2.88
N TYR A 156 -6.00 14.05 -1.82
CA TYR A 156 -5.69 14.37 -0.42
C TYR A 156 -5.04 13.17 0.26
N CYS A 157 -3.96 13.39 1.01
CA CYS A 157 -3.34 12.41 1.89
C CYS A 157 -3.52 12.87 3.34
N PHE A 158 -4.28 12.09 4.13
CA PHE A 158 -4.46 12.30 5.57
C PHE A 158 -3.42 11.47 6.33
N TYR A 159 -2.50 12.12 7.03
CA TYR A 159 -1.36 11.45 7.66
C TYR A 159 -1.06 12.00 9.06
N MET A 160 -0.51 11.17 9.93
CA MET A 160 0.01 11.60 11.23
C MET A 160 1.45 12.10 11.11
N ASP A 161 2.33 11.25 10.54
CA ASP A 161 3.71 11.56 10.17
C ASP A 161 4.03 10.84 8.88
N LEU A 162 4.73 11.50 7.96
CA LEU A 162 5.26 10.86 6.76
C LEU A 162 6.60 10.19 7.10
N ARG A 163 6.64 8.87 6.91
CA ARG A 163 7.84 8.07 7.13
C ARG A 163 8.40 7.58 5.80
N MET A 164 9.02 8.52 5.10
CA MET A 164 9.61 8.32 3.78
C MET A 164 11.14 8.48 3.89
N PHE A 165 11.78 7.48 4.51
CA PHE A 165 13.21 7.51 4.84
C PHE A 165 14.08 6.70 3.87
N GLY A 166 13.51 6.13 2.83
CA GLY A 166 14.22 5.44 1.77
C GLY A 166 14.90 6.40 0.79
N ARG A 167 15.91 5.92 0.07
CA ARG A 167 16.57 6.69 -0.97
C ARG A 167 15.55 7.12 -2.04
N HIS A 168 15.59 8.39 -2.45
CA HIS A 168 14.67 9.03 -3.41
C HIS A 168 13.21 9.15 -2.97
N TYR A 169 12.83 8.78 -1.74
CA TYR A 169 11.45 8.95 -1.28
C TYR A 169 11.09 10.41 -1.00
N GLU A 170 12.07 11.24 -0.62
CA GLU A 170 11.87 12.69 -0.51
C GLU A 170 11.57 13.31 -1.88
N ASP A 171 12.27 12.86 -2.92
CA ASP A 171 12.03 13.31 -4.30
C ASP A 171 10.61 12.95 -4.74
N LEU A 172 10.13 11.73 -4.44
CA LEU A 172 8.76 11.31 -4.71
C LEU A 172 7.73 12.20 -3.98
N TYR A 173 7.98 12.53 -2.71
CA TYR A 173 7.10 13.39 -1.94
C TYR A 173 7.06 14.82 -2.51
N LEU A 174 8.19 15.38 -2.88
CA LEU A 174 8.28 16.69 -3.50
C LEU A 174 7.59 16.73 -4.86
N SER A 175 7.77 15.70 -5.69
CA SER A 175 7.08 15.57 -6.97
C SER A 175 5.56 15.45 -6.77
N ALA A 176 5.10 14.67 -5.80
CA ALA A 176 3.67 14.57 -5.48
C ALA A 176 3.03 15.94 -5.20
N GLN A 177 3.74 16.83 -4.51
CA GLN A 177 3.27 18.18 -4.22
C GLN A 177 3.37 19.11 -5.42
N LYS A 178 4.52 19.16 -6.10
CA LYS A 178 4.83 20.14 -7.14
C LYS A 178 4.24 19.78 -8.49
N ASP A 179 4.40 18.52 -8.91
CA ASP A 179 4.06 18.07 -10.25
C ASP A 179 2.64 17.51 -10.31
N TYR A 180 2.19 16.84 -9.23
CA TYR A 180 0.87 16.21 -9.15
C TYR A 180 -0.15 17.00 -8.31
N SER A 181 0.26 18.07 -7.63
CA SER A 181 -0.63 18.88 -6.78
C SER A 181 -1.39 18.07 -5.71
N VAL A 182 -0.78 17.00 -5.20
CA VAL A 182 -1.33 16.22 -4.07
C VAL A 182 -1.30 17.07 -2.81
N ARG A 183 -2.41 17.12 -2.09
CA ARG A 183 -2.56 17.88 -0.85
C ARG A 183 -2.33 16.99 0.36
N PHE A 184 -1.44 17.39 1.24
CA PHE A 184 -1.08 16.68 2.46
C PHE A 184 -1.70 17.36 3.67
N ILE A 185 -2.60 16.66 4.37
CA ILE A 185 -3.30 17.14 5.56
C ILE A 185 -2.77 16.36 6.76
N ARG A 186 -2.06 17.05 7.65
CA ARG A 186 -1.53 16.44 8.86
C ARG A 186 -2.62 16.34 9.90
N GLY A 187 -3.10 15.12 10.13
CA GLY A 187 -4.13 14.84 11.10
C GLY A 187 -4.67 13.42 10.95
N ARG A 188 -5.51 13.03 11.86
CA ARG A 188 -6.15 11.72 11.86
C ARG A 188 -7.59 11.84 11.35
N VAL A 189 -7.98 10.94 10.47
CA VAL A 189 -9.39 10.78 10.12
C VAL A 189 -10.09 10.13 11.31
N ALA A 190 -11.15 10.78 11.79
CA ALA A 190 -11.92 10.34 12.94
C ALA A 190 -13.02 9.36 12.52
N GLU A 191 -13.75 9.73 11.47
CA GLU A 191 -14.85 8.91 10.94
C GLU A 191 -15.13 9.26 9.47
N VAL A 192 -15.78 8.35 8.80
CA VAL A 192 -16.31 8.49 7.44
C VAL A 192 -17.80 8.17 7.48
N SER A 193 -18.61 8.94 6.78
CA SER A 193 -20.03 8.66 6.57
C SER A 193 -20.39 8.87 5.11
N GLU A 194 -21.34 8.10 4.61
CA GLU A 194 -21.84 8.25 3.25
C GLU A 194 -23.00 9.24 3.21
N ASN A 195 -22.99 10.13 2.24
CA ASN A 195 -24.08 11.04 1.94
C ASN A 195 -25.14 10.34 1.07
N VAL A 196 -26.32 10.94 0.96
CA VAL A 196 -27.43 10.42 0.15
C VAL A 196 -27.06 10.28 -1.34
N ASP A 197 -26.12 11.07 -1.82
CA ASP A 197 -25.61 11.03 -3.22
C ASP A 197 -24.49 10.02 -3.44
N GLY A 198 -24.14 9.20 -2.43
CA GLY A 198 -23.07 8.22 -2.47
C GLY A 198 -21.67 8.81 -2.22
N SER A 199 -21.53 10.14 -2.10
CA SER A 199 -20.26 10.75 -1.74
C SER A 199 -19.91 10.49 -0.27
N LEU A 200 -18.62 10.49 0.06
CA LEU A 200 -18.10 10.21 1.40
C LEU A 200 -17.79 11.51 2.13
N LEU A 201 -18.38 11.74 3.29
CA LEU A 201 -18.01 12.81 4.20
C LEU A 201 -16.94 12.33 5.17
N VAL A 202 -15.73 12.79 5.00
CA VAL A 202 -14.59 12.49 5.86
C VAL A 202 -14.43 13.59 6.91
N LYS A 203 -14.41 13.21 8.19
CA LYS A 203 -14.12 14.10 9.31
C LYS A 203 -12.69 13.85 9.80
N ALA A 204 -11.88 14.87 9.82
CA ALA A 204 -10.49 14.84 10.24
C ALA A 204 -10.15 16.07 11.09
N GLU A 205 -8.99 16.04 11.70
CA GLU A 205 -8.38 17.21 12.33
C GLU A 205 -7.21 17.66 11.44
N ASP A 206 -7.13 18.95 11.15
CA ASP A 206 -5.91 19.55 10.59
C ASP A 206 -5.07 20.07 11.76
N THR A 207 -4.05 19.31 12.16
CA THR A 207 -3.20 19.65 13.32
C THR A 207 -2.25 20.82 13.04
N VAL A 208 -2.02 21.17 11.77
CA VAL A 208 -1.22 22.35 11.39
C VAL A 208 -2.07 23.61 11.50
N ALA A 209 -3.32 23.54 11.01
CA ALA A 209 -4.25 24.65 11.11
C ALA A 209 -4.94 24.75 12.50
N GLY A 210 -4.81 23.71 13.35
CA GLY A 210 -5.40 23.65 14.70
C GLY A 210 -6.93 23.64 14.69
N LYS A 211 -7.57 23.03 13.68
CA LYS A 211 -9.03 23.04 13.54
C LYS A 211 -9.58 21.75 12.94
N PRO A 212 -10.85 21.41 13.25
CA PRO A 212 -11.53 20.31 12.59
C PRO A 212 -11.74 20.59 11.09
N LEU A 213 -11.68 19.54 10.31
CA LEU A 213 -11.85 19.56 8.86
C LEU A 213 -12.94 18.57 8.44
N LYS A 214 -13.78 18.98 7.51
CA LYS A 214 -14.72 18.11 6.79
C LYS A 214 -14.44 18.19 5.30
N VAL A 215 -14.24 17.04 4.67
CA VAL A 215 -13.99 16.94 3.23
C VAL A 215 -14.96 15.93 2.63
N THR A 216 -15.64 16.33 1.55
CA THR A 216 -16.45 15.41 0.78
C THR A 216 -15.60 14.81 -0.32
N LEU A 217 -15.57 13.49 -0.41
CA LEU A 217 -14.77 12.69 -1.35
C LEU A 217 -15.66 11.82 -2.21
N ASP A 218 -15.18 11.45 -3.38
CA ASP A 218 -15.84 10.50 -4.28
C ASP A 218 -15.19 9.12 -4.18
N LEU A 219 -13.96 9.04 -3.65
CA LEU A 219 -13.23 7.81 -3.41
C LEU A 219 -12.35 7.96 -2.16
N LEU A 220 -12.34 6.95 -1.31
CA LEU A 220 -11.45 6.87 -0.14
C LEU A 220 -10.60 5.61 -0.22
N VAL A 221 -9.28 5.78 -0.15
CA VAL A 221 -8.31 4.70 -0.15
C VAL A 221 -7.73 4.52 1.26
N LEU A 222 -7.93 3.35 1.83
CA LEU A 222 -7.40 2.98 3.13
C LEU A 222 -6.02 2.35 2.98
N MET A 223 -5.00 3.01 3.49
CA MET A 223 -3.64 2.49 3.48
C MET A 223 -3.46 1.46 4.58
N ALA A 224 -3.96 0.26 4.31
CA ALA A 224 -3.87 -0.87 5.22
C ALA A 224 -2.40 -1.20 5.52
N GLY A 225 -2.09 -1.32 6.81
CA GLY A 225 -0.75 -1.68 7.28
C GLY A 225 -0.47 -3.19 7.22
N MET A 226 0.67 -3.60 7.77
CA MET A 226 1.08 -4.99 7.98
C MET A 226 0.76 -5.39 9.42
#